data_6f14d1a9a89f2aa6a501af86183c1abc
#
_entry.id   6f14d1a9a89f2aa6a501af86183c1abc
#
_cell.length_a   1.000
_cell.length_b   1.000
_cell.length_c   1.000
_cell.angle_alpha   90.00
_cell.angle_beta   90.00
_cell.angle_gamma   90.00
#
_symmetry.space_group_name_H-M   'P 1'
#
loop_
_entity.id
_entity.type
_entity.pdbx_description
1 polymer ?
#
loop_
_entity_poly.entity_id
_entity_poly.type
_entity_poly.pdbx_seq_one_letter_code
_entity_poly.pdbx_strand_id
1 'polypeptide(L)'
;MTRNAALAALLVSLALVAPQAALADTSITLQGSTALLPLVKDAAGAYQQAHPDVKIAVSGGGSGTGINLVAQKAIDVGNSDILAPAHPELVDHKVCVIGFAVIANPNVGVKNLSKKQIQDVFGGKVTNWKEVGGADQKITVVNRPRSSGTRAVFTKTLMGSVTATETGLTEDATGTVVDVVSKTPGAVSYAALSGTRGKALLELSVDGNAPSDENIYDGKYPVWSYEHMFTNGPPSADVSRFIAFVTSNSALVKKDGYLLIRNMKVTETDR
;
A
#
# COMPACT_ATOMS: atom_id res chain seq x y z
N MET A 1 -23.46 -40.71 -83.31
CA MET A 1 -23.02 -41.20 -81.99
C MET A 1 -21.89 -40.29 -81.55
N THR A 2 -22.20 -39.26 -80.82
CA THR A 2 -21.24 -38.28 -80.34
C THR A 2 -21.29 -38.25 -78.80
N ARG A 3 -20.18 -38.66 -78.15
CA ARG A 3 -20.02 -38.65 -76.68
C ARG A 3 -19.42 -37.29 -76.26
N ASN A 4 -20.23 -36.49 -75.57
CA ASN A 4 -19.76 -35.29 -74.89
C ASN A 4 -19.12 -35.68 -73.56
N ALA A 5 -17.85 -35.38 -73.42
CA ALA A 5 -17.14 -35.45 -72.13
C ALA A 5 -17.16 -34.04 -71.46
N ALA A 6 -17.87 -33.96 -70.33
CA ALA A 6 -17.86 -32.69 -69.49
C ALA A 6 -16.67 -32.79 -68.54
N LEU A 7 -15.72 -31.84 -68.66
CA LEU A 7 -14.65 -31.60 -67.69
C LEU A 7 -15.21 -30.81 -66.54
N ALA A 8 -15.27 -31.39 -65.37
CA ALA A 8 -15.55 -30.65 -64.11
C ALA A 8 -14.22 -30.09 -63.53
N ALA A 9 -14.08 -28.77 -63.57
CA ALA A 9 -12.94 -28.07 -62.96
C ALA A 9 -13.17 -27.92 -61.43
N LEU A 10 -12.37 -28.63 -60.63
CA LEU A 10 -12.37 -28.54 -59.16
C LEU A 10 -11.51 -27.32 -58.75
N LEU A 11 -12.13 -26.23 -58.32
CA LEU A 11 -11.47 -25.08 -57.75
C LEU A 11 -11.17 -25.39 -56.25
N VAL A 12 -9.92 -25.70 -55.94
CA VAL A 12 -9.41 -25.80 -54.59
C VAL A 12 -9.06 -24.40 -54.10
N SER A 13 -9.93 -23.82 -53.26
CA SER A 13 -9.66 -22.55 -52.54
C SER A 13 -8.67 -22.81 -51.41
N LEU A 14 -7.42 -22.42 -51.60
CA LEU A 14 -6.37 -22.42 -50.57
C LEU A 14 -6.62 -21.23 -49.63
N ALA A 15 -7.27 -21.51 -48.47
CA ALA A 15 -7.39 -20.51 -47.42
C ALA A 15 -6.01 -20.24 -46.83
N LEU A 16 -5.43 -19.07 -47.09
CA LEU A 16 -4.25 -18.56 -46.37
C LEU A 16 -4.64 -18.34 -44.90
N VAL A 17 -4.31 -19.27 -44.03
CA VAL A 17 -4.29 -19.06 -42.57
C VAL A 17 -3.03 -18.22 -42.29
N ALA A 18 -3.21 -16.91 -42.17
CA ALA A 18 -2.15 -16.03 -41.66
C ALA A 18 -1.79 -16.50 -40.24
N PRO A 19 -0.51 -16.72 -39.92
CA PRO A 19 -0.13 -17.01 -38.54
C PRO A 19 -0.53 -15.79 -37.68
N GLN A 20 -1.49 -15.98 -36.75
CA GLN A 20 -1.70 -15.04 -35.65
C GLN A 20 -0.39 -15.07 -34.87
N ALA A 21 0.37 -13.97 -34.97
CA ALA A 21 1.49 -13.74 -34.06
C ALA A 21 0.90 -13.80 -32.62
N ALA A 22 1.24 -14.83 -31.89
CA ALA A 22 0.96 -14.88 -30.48
C ALA A 22 1.68 -13.66 -29.87
N LEU A 23 0.92 -12.67 -29.43
CA LEU A 23 1.47 -11.57 -28.64
C LEU A 23 2.10 -12.24 -27.42
N ALA A 24 3.39 -12.03 -27.21
CA ALA A 24 4.06 -12.55 -26.04
C ALA A 24 3.40 -11.91 -24.82
N ASP A 25 2.94 -12.73 -23.86
CA ASP A 25 2.36 -12.25 -22.61
C ASP A 25 3.39 -11.33 -21.91
N THR A 26 3.04 -10.06 -21.73
CA THR A 26 3.85 -9.15 -20.92
C THR A 26 3.65 -9.47 -19.44
N SER A 27 4.74 -9.68 -18.71
CA SER A 27 4.68 -9.89 -17.26
C SER A 27 5.20 -8.66 -16.53
N ILE A 28 4.44 -8.17 -15.53
CA ILE A 28 4.84 -7.07 -14.65
C ILE A 28 4.82 -7.57 -13.21
N THR A 29 5.93 -7.38 -12.49
CA THR A 29 6.10 -7.81 -11.12
C THR A 29 6.18 -6.63 -10.18
N LEU A 30 5.33 -6.63 -9.13
CA LEU A 30 5.30 -5.57 -8.11
C LEU A 30 5.39 -6.16 -6.72
N GLN A 31 6.22 -5.57 -5.87
CA GLN A 31 6.32 -5.97 -4.48
C GLN A 31 6.62 -4.77 -3.57
N GLY A 32 6.21 -4.84 -2.29
CA GLY A 32 6.60 -3.83 -1.31
C GLY A 32 5.53 -3.50 -0.29
N SER A 33 5.14 -2.22 -0.19
CA SER A 33 4.20 -1.72 0.80
C SER A 33 2.95 -2.60 0.93
N THR A 34 2.64 -3.01 2.15
CA THR A 34 1.39 -3.70 2.47
C THR A 34 0.24 -2.72 2.71
N ALA A 35 0.54 -1.43 2.87
CA ALA A 35 -0.44 -0.37 2.96
C ALA A 35 -1.01 -0.02 1.58
N LEU A 36 -0.16 -0.01 0.52
CA LEU A 36 -0.56 0.23 -0.87
C LEU A 36 -1.13 -1.03 -1.56
N LEU A 37 -0.90 -2.20 -0.98
CA LEU A 37 -1.22 -3.50 -1.60
C LEU A 37 -2.68 -3.64 -2.07
N PRO A 38 -3.72 -3.22 -1.33
CA PRO A 38 -5.12 -3.31 -1.78
C PRO A 38 -5.35 -2.57 -3.10
N LEU A 39 -4.95 -1.30 -3.18
CA LEU A 39 -5.11 -0.48 -4.38
C LEU A 39 -4.43 -1.10 -5.60
N VAL A 40 -3.16 -1.54 -5.43
CA VAL A 40 -2.40 -2.10 -6.55
C VAL A 40 -2.96 -3.44 -7.02
N LYS A 41 -3.49 -4.27 -6.10
CA LYS A 41 -4.18 -5.53 -6.47
C LYS A 41 -5.47 -5.27 -7.23
N ASP A 42 -6.31 -4.36 -6.76
CA ASP A 42 -7.56 -4.00 -7.44
C ASP A 42 -7.27 -3.38 -8.81
N ALA A 43 -6.26 -2.50 -8.89
CA ALA A 43 -5.80 -1.92 -10.15
C ALA A 43 -5.27 -2.99 -11.13
N ALA A 44 -4.46 -3.93 -10.64
CA ALA A 44 -3.94 -5.04 -11.46
C ALA A 44 -5.09 -5.90 -12.00
N GLY A 45 -6.07 -6.24 -11.16
CA GLY A 45 -7.25 -6.99 -11.60
C GLY A 45 -8.05 -6.26 -12.67
N ALA A 46 -8.33 -4.96 -12.48
CA ALA A 46 -9.06 -4.15 -13.45
C ALA A 46 -8.27 -3.94 -14.76
N TYR A 47 -6.95 -3.73 -14.66
CA TYR A 47 -6.09 -3.56 -15.82
C TYR A 47 -6.00 -4.82 -16.66
N GLN A 48 -5.81 -5.99 -16.04
CA GLN A 48 -5.75 -7.29 -16.73
C GLN A 48 -7.06 -7.66 -17.42
N GLN A 49 -8.22 -7.23 -16.89
CA GLN A 49 -9.50 -7.42 -17.58
C GLN A 49 -9.57 -6.64 -18.90
N ALA A 50 -8.97 -5.45 -18.94
CA ALA A 50 -8.91 -4.63 -20.16
C ALA A 50 -7.73 -4.99 -21.09
N HIS A 51 -6.71 -5.64 -20.56
CA HIS A 51 -5.46 -6.03 -21.25
C HIS A 51 -5.12 -7.49 -20.95
N PRO A 52 -5.81 -8.46 -21.55
CA PRO A 52 -5.66 -9.88 -21.23
C PRO A 52 -4.29 -10.47 -21.59
N ASP A 53 -3.53 -9.78 -22.43
CA ASP A 53 -2.14 -10.06 -22.82
C ASP A 53 -1.10 -9.63 -21.77
N VAL A 54 -1.54 -8.90 -20.72
CA VAL A 54 -0.68 -8.45 -19.62
C VAL A 54 -0.95 -9.27 -18.36
N LYS A 55 0.12 -9.81 -17.76
CA LYS A 55 0.08 -10.53 -16.47
C LYS A 55 0.75 -9.67 -15.41
N ILE A 56 0.04 -9.39 -14.31
CA ILE A 56 0.54 -8.54 -13.23
C ILE A 56 0.55 -9.32 -11.93
N ALA A 57 1.74 -9.54 -11.38
CA ALA A 57 1.94 -10.19 -10.08
C ALA A 57 2.21 -9.15 -8.99
N VAL A 58 1.36 -9.11 -7.95
CA VAL A 58 1.46 -8.14 -6.86
C VAL A 58 1.61 -8.84 -5.52
N SER A 59 2.66 -8.49 -4.78
CA SER A 59 2.92 -9.04 -3.44
C SER A 59 3.31 -7.96 -2.42
N GLY A 60 3.19 -8.31 -1.13
CA GLY A 60 3.62 -7.47 -0.01
C GLY A 60 5.10 -7.67 0.33
N GLY A 61 5.47 -7.38 1.58
CA GLY A 61 6.83 -7.58 2.13
C GLY A 61 7.40 -6.32 2.77
N GLY A 62 6.67 -5.20 2.70
CA GLY A 62 7.06 -3.91 3.24
C GLY A 62 7.85 -3.05 2.25
N SER A 63 7.80 -1.74 2.48
CA SER A 63 8.40 -0.72 1.60
C SER A 63 9.91 -0.93 1.39
N GLY A 64 10.64 -1.24 2.47
CA GLY A 64 12.08 -1.51 2.36
C GLY A 64 12.42 -2.72 1.47
N THR A 65 11.58 -3.76 1.52
CA THR A 65 11.74 -4.92 0.61
C THR A 65 11.49 -4.51 -0.84
N GLY A 66 10.41 -3.76 -1.11
CA GLY A 66 10.10 -3.28 -2.46
C GLY A 66 11.21 -2.41 -3.05
N ILE A 67 11.69 -1.43 -2.27
CA ILE A 67 12.81 -0.56 -2.67
C ILE A 67 14.05 -1.39 -3.01
N ASN A 68 14.45 -2.31 -2.14
CA ASN A 68 15.67 -3.11 -2.36
C ASN A 68 15.55 -4.03 -3.59
N LEU A 69 14.39 -4.68 -3.78
CA LEU A 69 14.19 -5.58 -4.91
C LEU A 69 14.17 -4.83 -6.25
N VAL A 70 13.53 -3.67 -6.32
CA VAL A 70 13.50 -2.87 -7.57
C VAL A 70 14.89 -2.27 -7.84
N ALA A 71 15.64 -1.85 -6.82
CA ALA A 71 17.01 -1.38 -6.97
C ALA A 71 17.94 -2.47 -7.52
N GLN A 72 17.71 -3.73 -7.14
CA GLN A 72 18.40 -4.91 -7.65
C GLN A 72 17.88 -5.39 -9.01
N LYS A 73 16.85 -4.75 -9.57
CA LYS A 73 16.15 -5.19 -10.81
C LYS A 73 15.56 -6.59 -10.72
N ALA A 74 15.24 -7.05 -9.50
CA ALA A 74 14.60 -8.34 -9.26
C ALA A 74 13.07 -8.29 -9.50
N ILE A 75 12.51 -7.09 -9.51
CA ILE A 75 11.10 -6.79 -9.83
C ILE A 75 11.03 -5.52 -10.69
N ASP A 76 9.91 -5.31 -11.36
CA ASP A 76 9.71 -4.14 -12.23
C ASP A 76 9.35 -2.89 -11.43
N VAL A 77 8.56 -3.04 -10.36
CA VAL A 77 8.06 -1.93 -9.55
C VAL A 77 8.15 -2.22 -8.06
N GLY A 78 8.81 -1.32 -7.32
CA GLY A 78 8.84 -1.34 -5.86
C GLY A 78 7.78 -0.42 -5.25
N ASN A 79 6.79 -0.98 -4.54
CA ASN A 79 5.76 -0.19 -3.85
C ASN A 79 6.25 0.28 -2.47
N SER A 80 6.01 1.55 -2.11
CA SER A 80 6.56 2.12 -0.88
C SER A 80 5.71 3.23 -0.28
N ASP A 81 5.64 3.24 1.07
CA ASP A 81 5.08 4.33 1.90
C ASP A 81 6.13 5.43 2.16
N ILE A 82 7.38 5.25 1.71
CA ILE A 82 8.51 6.14 2.01
C ILE A 82 9.37 6.38 0.78
N LEU A 83 10.09 7.49 0.79
CA LEU A 83 11.12 7.80 -0.20
C LEU A 83 12.30 6.83 -0.13
N ALA A 84 13.09 6.76 -1.20
CA ALA A 84 14.26 5.91 -1.34
C ALA A 84 15.57 6.70 -1.54
N PRO A 85 15.96 7.60 -0.62
CA PRO A 85 17.08 8.51 -0.83
C PRO A 85 18.46 7.80 -0.98
N ALA A 86 18.58 6.56 -0.52
CA ALA A 86 19.78 5.76 -0.68
C ALA A 86 19.92 5.14 -2.10
N HIS A 87 18.90 5.29 -2.94
CA HIS A 87 18.82 4.71 -4.28
C HIS A 87 18.53 5.79 -5.33
N PRO A 88 19.50 6.63 -5.68
CA PRO A 88 19.32 7.73 -6.64
C PRO A 88 19.03 7.27 -8.07
N GLU A 89 19.28 5.99 -8.37
CA GLU A 89 18.94 5.34 -9.64
C GLU A 89 17.43 5.08 -9.81
N LEU A 90 16.65 5.14 -8.73
CA LEU A 90 15.23 4.88 -8.78
C LEU A 90 14.45 6.11 -9.23
N VAL A 91 13.49 5.88 -10.11
CA VAL A 91 12.50 6.89 -10.54
C VAL A 91 11.26 6.76 -9.67
N ASP A 92 10.88 7.86 -9.03
CA ASP A 92 9.71 7.95 -8.17
C ASP A 92 8.45 8.31 -8.95
N HIS A 93 7.41 7.48 -8.81
CA HIS A 93 6.08 7.73 -9.33
C HIS A 93 5.11 7.85 -8.14
N LYS A 94 4.78 9.09 -7.73
CA LYS A 94 3.79 9.32 -6.67
C LYS A 94 2.39 8.94 -7.14
N VAL A 95 1.71 8.08 -6.37
CA VAL A 95 0.43 7.48 -6.76
C VAL A 95 -0.76 8.15 -6.08
N CYS A 96 -0.72 8.21 -4.76
CA CYS A 96 -1.80 8.72 -3.92
C CYS A 96 -1.24 9.17 -2.57
N VAL A 97 -2.14 9.52 -1.64
CA VAL A 97 -1.81 9.79 -0.24
C VAL A 97 -2.52 8.76 0.63
N ILE A 98 -1.89 8.35 1.71
CA ILE A 98 -2.49 7.51 2.73
C ILE A 98 -2.25 8.08 4.13
N GLY A 99 -3.28 7.99 4.98
CA GLY A 99 -3.14 8.20 6.42
C GLY A 99 -2.84 6.89 7.14
N PHE A 100 -2.15 7.00 8.27
CA PHE A 100 -1.89 5.88 9.16
C PHE A 100 -2.43 6.22 10.54
N ALA A 101 -3.33 5.39 11.08
CA ALA A 101 -3.87 5.59 12.41
C ALA A 101 -3.02 4.89 13.46
N VAL A 102 -2.90 5.51 14.65
CA VAL A 102 -2.63 4.77 15.88
C VAL A 102 -3.90 4.01 16.20
N ILE A 103 -3.82 2.69 16.27
CA ILE A 103 -4.97 1.80 16.46
C ILE A 103 -4.87 1.08 17.80
N ALA A 104 -6.01 0.90 18.45
CA ALA A 104 -6.08 0.17 19.72
C ALA A 104 -7.27 -0.77 19.76
N ASN A 105 -7.16 -1.79 20.64
CA ASN A 105 -8.29 -2.67 20.95
C ASN A 105 -9.46 -1.85 21.51
N PRO A 106 -10.72 -2.14 21.16
CA PRO A 106 -11.89 -1.36 21.61
C PRO A 106 -12.03 -1.22 23.13
N ASN A 107 -11.50 -2.18 23.88
CA ASN A 107 -11.68 -2.25 25.33
C ASN A 107 -10.73 -1.32 26.12
N VAL A 108 -9.82 -0.60 25.47
CA VAL A 108 -8.84 0.25 26.18
C VAL A 108 -9.45 1.54 26.74
N GLY A 109 -10.61 1.98 26.23
CA GLY A 109 -11.35 3.13 26.75
C GLY A 109 -10.75 4.50 26.38
N VAL A 110 -9.69 4.58 25.57
CA VAL A 110 -9.02 5.82 25.16
C VAL A 110 -9.34 6.12 23.71
N LYS A 111 -9.65 7.37 23.38
CA LYS A 111 -9.94 7.83 22.01
C LYS A 111 -8.94 8.85 21.47
N ASN A 112 -8.11 9.40 22.34
CA ASN A 112 -7.12 10.40 21.99
C ASN A 112 -5.87 10.23 22.85
N LEU A 113 -4.71 10.35 22.25
CA LEU A 113 -3.43 10.44 22.94
C LEU A 113 -2.65 11.64 22.44
N SER A 114 -1.95 12.32 23.34
CA SER A 114 -0.95 13.28 22.92
C SER A 114 0.25 12.56 22.30
N LYS A 115 1.01 13.28 21.46
CA LYS A 115 2.26 12.75 20.90
C LYS A 115 3.19 12.22 21.99
N LYS A 116 3.27 12.92 23.13
CA LYS A 116 4.08 12.49 24.28
C LYS A 116 3.58 11.17 24.87
N GLN A 117 2.26 11.00 25.03
CA GLN A 117 1.70 9.74 25.53
C GLN A 117 1.95 8.59 24.56
N ILE A 118 1.85 8.84 23.25
CA ILE A 118 2.19 7.84 22.23
C ILE A 118 3.66 7.42 22.37
N GLN A 119 4.57 8.37 22.53
CA GLN A 119 6.00 8.10 22.77
C GLN A 119 6.22 7.26 24.02
N ASP A 120 5.51 7.55 25.11
CA ASP A 120 5.66 6.84 26.39
C ASP A 120 5.05 5.41 26.32
N VAL A 121 3.92 5.24 25.62
CA VAL A 121 3.31 3.93 25.36
C VAL A 121 4.21 3.06 24.49
N PHE A 122 4.58 3.56 23.31
CA PHE A 122 5.41 2.78 22.39
C PHE A 122 6.87 2.66 22.84
N GLY A 123 7.35 3.59 23.66
CA GLY A 123 8.66 3.50 24.33
C GLY A 123 8.69 2.57 25.54
N GLY A 124 7.53 2.03 25.97
CA GLY A 124 7.43 1.12 27.09
C GLY A 124 7.53 1.77 28.48
N LYS A 125 7.41 3.08 28.59
CA LYS A 125 7.36 3.81 29.87
C LYS A 125 5.97 3.70 30.51
N VAL A 126 4.91 3.79 29.70
CA VAL A 126 3.52 3.56 30.09
C VAL A 126 3.17 2.14 29.72
N THR A 127 2.78 1.33 30.71
CA THR A 127 2.53 -0.10 30.53
C THR A 127 1.09 -0.52 30.84
N ASN A 128 0.29 0.43 31.34
CA ASN A 128 -1.13 0.23 31.62
C ASN A 128 -1.95 1.39 31.08
N TRP A 129 -3.06 1.10 30.44
CA TRP A 129 -3.94 2.10 29.82
C TRP A 129 -4.49 3.13 30.83
N LYS A 130 -4.68 2.75 32.12
CA LYS A 130 -5.13 3.68 33.16
C LYS A 130 -4.19 4.87 33.36
N GLU A 131 -2.90 4.71 33.04
CA GLU A 131 -1.91 5.78 33.18
C GLU A 131 -2.12 6.91 32.15
N VAL A 132 -2.89 6.63 31.10
CA VAL A 132 -3.26 7.61 30.06
C VAL A 132 -4.77 7.84 29.99
N GLY A 133 -5.51 7.51 31.05
CA GLY A 133 -6.95 7.78 31.19
C GLY A 133 -7.86 6.70 30.63
N GLY A 134 -7.34 5.52 30.35
CA GLY A 134 -8.08 4.35 29.88
C GLY A 134 -8.45 3.35 30.98
N ALA A 135 -8.81 2.16 30.55
CA ALA A 135 -9.14 1.04 31.44
C ALA A 135 -7.92 0.57 32.23
N ASP A 136 -8.15 -0.06 33.40
CA ASP A 136 -7.07 -0.76 34.11
C ASP A 136 -6.70 -2.05 33.38
N GLN A 137 -5.89 -1.90 32.35
CA GLN A 137 -5.52 -2.96 31.42
C GLN A 137 -4.09 -2.78 30.95
N LYS A 138 -3.32 -3.88 30.97
CA LYS A 138 -1.94 -3.90 30.47
C LYS A 138 -1.90 -3.57 28.99
N ILE A 139 -0.93 -2.73 28.60
CA ILE A 139 -0.66 -2.40 27.19
C ILE A 139 0.16 -3.54 26.55
N THR A 140 -0.31 -3.99 25.38
CA THR A 140 0.43 -4.89 24.50
C THR A 140 0.76 -4.14 23.21
N VAL A 141 2.03 -3.77 23.02
CA VAL A 141 2.49 -3.13 21.79
C VAL A 141 2.63 -4.18 20.69
N VAL A 142 2.00 -3.94 19.57
CA VAL A 142 2.17 -4.74 18.33
C VAL A 142 2.99 -3.92 17.36
N ASN A 143 4.23 -4.32 17.16
CA ASN A 143 5.18 -3.63 16.28
C ASN A 143 5.07 -4.11 14.83
N ARG A 144 5.77 -3.40 13.95
CA ARG A 144 6.04 -3.77 12.56
C ARG A 144 7.54 -4.02 12.39
N PRO A 145 7.97 -4.86 11.44
CA PRO A 145 9.38 -5.06 11.12
C PRO A 145 10.04 -3.79 10.59
N ARG A 146 11.36 -3.75 10.60
CA ARG A 146 12.14 -2.59 10.13
C ARG A 146 11.94 -2.30 8.64
N SER A 147 11.57 -3.30 7.84
CA SER A 147 11.22 -3.15 6.42
C SER A 147 9.88 -2.45 6.17
N SER A 148 9.05 -2.26 7.22
CA SER A 148 7.73 -1.61 7.11
C SER A 148 7.88 -0.10 6.89
N GLY A 149 7.36 0.40 5.77
CA GLY A 149 7.23 1.84 5.52
C GLY A 149 6.28 2.51 6.51
N THR A 150 5.17 1.85 6.86
CA THR A 150 4.25 2.33 7.91
C THR A 150 4.97 2.56 9.24
N ARG A 151 5.90 1.64 9.64
CA ARG A 151 6.76 1.87 10.82
C ARG A 151 7.66 3.09 10.64
N ALA A 152 8.25 3.25 9.47
CA ALA A 152 9.12 4.39 9.20
C ALA A 152 8.36 5.72 9.27
N VAL A 153 7.16 5.82 8.67
CA VAL A 153 6.31 7.01 8.76
C VAL A 153 5.90 7.29 10.20
N PHE A 154 5.41 6.27 10.92
CA PHE A 154 5.05 6.39 12.34
C PHE A 154 6.23 6.89 13.19
N THR A 155 7.40 6.29 13.02
CA THR A 155 8.62 6.66 13.77
C THR A 155 9.03 8.10 13.46
N LYS A 156 9.09 8.48 12.20
CA LYS A 156 9.44 9.84 11.78
C LYS A 156 8.49 10.89 12.34
N THR A 157 7.18 10.64 12.28
CA THR A 157 6.17 11.64 12.60
C THR A 157 5.86 11.75 14.10
N LEU A 158 5.82 10.62 14.81
CA LEU A 158 5.39 10.57 16.20
C LEU A 158 6.53 10.28 17.19
N MET A 159 7.39 9.29 16.90
CA MET A 159 8.40 8.86 17.86
C MET A 159 9.61 9.81 17.95
N GLY A 160 10.02 10.43 16.86
CA GLY A 160 11.21 11.29 16.84
C GLY A 160 12.46 10.51 17.27
N SER A 161 13.11 10.92 18.36
CA SER A 161 14.27 10.24 18.94
C SER A 161 13.93 9.10 19.91
N VAL A 162 12.63 8.89 20.21
CA VAL A 162 12.22 7.80 21.11
C VAL A 162 12.23 6.46 20.37
N THR A 163 12.99 5.51 20.89
CA THR A 163 13.01 4.14 20.34
C THR A 163 11.78 3.38 20.81
N ALA A 164 11.05 2.77 19.89
CA ALA A 164 9.94 1.89 20.22
C ALA A 164 10.46 0.63 20.94
N THR A 165 9.71 0.18 21.97
CA THR A 165 10.01 -1.07 22.67
C THR A 165 9.95 -2.25 21.72
N GLU A 166 10.88 -3.16 21.85
CA GLU A 166 10.86 -4.45 21.11
C GLU A 166 10.17 -5.55 21.93
N THR A 167 9.68 -5.23 23.16
CA THR A 167 8.89 -6.15 23.97
C THR A 167 7.45 -6.13 23.48
N GLY A 168 6.96 -7.22 22.91
CA GLY A 168 5.61 -7.32 22.38
C GLY A 168 5.56 -8.23 21.15
N LEU A 169 4.49 -8.05 20.38
CA LEU A 169 4.30 -8.78 19.13
C LEU A 169 4.89 -8.01 17.96
N THR A 170 5.22 -8.70 16.89
CA THR A 170 5.62 -8.08 15.62
C THR A 170 4.85 -8.73 14.49
N GLU A 171 4.18 -7.90 13.69
CA GLU A 171 3.36 -8.32 12.55
C GLU A 171 3.85 -7.64 11.27
N ASP A 172 3.96 -8.38 10.19
CA ASP A 172 4.61 -7.94 8.96
C ASP A 172 3.69 -7.20 7.98
N ALA A 173 2.38 -7.39 8.09
CA ALA A 173 1.41 -6.81 7.16
C ALA A 173 0.32 -5.98 7.85
N THR A 174 -0.24 -5.01 7.14
CA THR A 174 -1.34 -4.17 7.63
C THR A 174 -2.54 -5.01 8.10
N GLY A 175 -2.92 -6.03 7.33
CA GLY A 175 -4.05 -6.89 7.67
C GLY A 175 -3.83 -7.69 8.95
N THR A 176 -2.65 -8.30 9.14
CA THR A 176 -2.32 -9.08 10.34
C THR A 176 -2.26 -8.21 11.59
N VAL A 177 -1.68 -7.02 11.49
CA VAL A 177 -1.69 -6.03 12.58
C VAL A 177 -3.11 -5.68 13.03
N VAL A 178 -3.99 -5.36 12.07
CA VAL A 178 -5.38 -5.02 12.35
C VAL A 178 -6.11 -6.17 13.05
N ASP A 179 -5.91 -7.38 12.56
CA ASP A 179 -6.50 -8.59 13.14
C ASP A 179 -6.00 -8.86 14.56
N VAL A 180 -4.70 -8.74 14.80
CA VAL A 180 -4.11 -8.94 16.15
C VAL A 180 -4.62 -7.88 17.11
N VAL A 181 -4.61 -6.60 16.74
CA VAL A 181 -5.08 -5.51 17.61
C VAL A 181 -6.57 -5.68 17.94
N SER A 182 -7.40 -6.04 16.97
CA SER A 182 -8.84 -6.21 17.19
C SER A 182 -9.17 -7.34 18.17
N LYS A 183 -8.35 -8.41 18.21
CA LYS A 183 -8.58 -9.62 18.98
C LYS A 183 -7.83 -9.67 20.32
N THR A 184 -6.81 -8.82 20.50
CA THR A 184 -5.94 -8.85 21.69
C THR A 184 -6.32 -7.72 22.64
N PRO A 185 -6.91 -8.02 23.81
CA PRO A 185 -7.21 -7.03 24.82
C PRO A 185 -5.98 -6.19 25.20
N GLY A 186 -6.14 -4.87 25.26
CA GLY A 186 -5.06 -3.93 25.59
C GLY A 186 -4.04 -3.69 24.47
N ALA A 187 -4.21 -4.29 23.30
CA ALA A 187 -3.28 -4.10 22.19
C ALA A 187 -3.33 -2.70 21.60
N VAL A 188 -2.17 -2.21 21.16
CA VAL A 188 -1.96 -0.97 20.43
C VAL A 188 -0.96 -1.17 19.30
N SER A 189 -1.19 -0.51 18.16
CA SER A 189 -0.30 -0.52 17.02
C SER A 189 -0.53 0.73 16.15
N TYR A 190 -0.02 0.68 14.92
CA TYR A 190 -0.27 1.66 13.87
C TYR A 190 -0.47 0.93 12.53
N ALA A 191 -1.43 1.42 11.75
CA ALA A 191 -1.79 0.78 10.49
C ALA A 191 -2.37 1.80 9.49
N ALA A 192 -2.32 1.43 8.22
CA ALA A 192 -2.91 2.22 7.14
C ALA A 192 -4.43 2.31 7.27
N LEU A 193 -5.01 3.50 7.09
CA LEU A 193 -6.45 3.74 7.16
C LEU A 193 -7.25 2.92 6.14
N SER A 194 -6.67 2.59 5.00
CA SER A 194 -7.28 1.69 4.01
C SER A 194 -7.57 0.28 4.57
N GLY A 195 -6.80 -0.15 5.60
CA GLY A 195 -6.98 -1.45 6.25
C GLY A 195 -7.76 -1.41 7.56
N THR A 196 -7.97 -0.24 8.18
CA THR A 196 -8.59 -0.11 9.51
C THR A 196 -10.07 0.25 9.46
N ARG A 197 -10.50 0.94 8.39
CA ARG A 197 -11.88 1.41 8.24
C ARG A 197 -12.89 0.26 8.29
N GLY A 198 -13.91 0.43 9.13
CA GLY A 198 -14.96 -0.59 9.32
C GLY A 198 -14.54 -1.82 10.12
N LYS A 199 -13.34 -1.82 10.73
CA LYS A 199 -12.87 -2.89 11.61
C LYS A 199 -13.23 -2.60 13.06
N ALA A 200 -13.32 -3.67 13.87
CA ALA A 200 -13.62 -3.60 15.29
C ALA A 200 -12.38 -3.17 16.09
N LEU A 201 -11.97 -1.92 15.94
CA LEU A 201 -10.84 -1.32 16.66
C LEU A 201 -11.09 0.19 16.84
N LEU A 202 -10.27 0.83 17.67
CA LEU A 202 -10.26 2.29 17.82
C LEU A 202 -9.15 2.88 16.94
N GLU A 203 -9.49 3.90 16.16
CA GLU A 203 -8.54 4.78 15.53
C GLU A 203 -8.38 6.01 16.44
N LEU A 204 -7.21 6.14 17.06
CA LEU A 204 -6.98 7.18 18.06
C LEU A 204 -6.66 8.52 17.40
N SER A 205 -7.24 9.59 17.94
CA SER A 205 -6.80 10.96 17.64
C SER A 205 -5.41 11.19 18.20
N VAL A 206 -4.64 12.05 17.54
CA VAL A 206 -3.32 12.51 17.97
C VAL A 206 -3.42 14.02 18.27
N ASP A 207 -3.09 14.42 19.51
CA ASP A 207 -3.20 15.82 19.96
C ASP A 207 -4.55 16.46 19.62
N GLY A 208 -5.63 15.69 19.77
CA GLY A 208 -7.01 16.11 19.47
C GLY A 208 -7.43 16.02 18.00
N ASN A 209 -6.53 15.71 17.08
CA ASN A 209 -6.85 15.57 15.65
C ASN A 209 -7.15 14.12 15.30
N ALA A 210 -8.37 13.86 14.82
CA ALA A 210 -8.76 12.53 14.36
C ALA A 210 -8.08 12.17 13.02
N PRO A 211 -7.82 10.88 12.74
CA PRO A 211 -7.27 10.41 11.47
C PRO A 211 -8.32 10.44 10.35
N SER A 212 -8.92 11.60 10.11
CA SER A 212 -9.91 11.81 9.06
C SER A 212 -9.27 12.33 7.77
N ASP A 213 -9.94 12.07 6.64
CA ASP A 213 -9.50 12.56 5.33
C ASP A 213 -9.29 14.08 5.34
N GLU A 214 -10.22 14.83 5.96
CA GLU A 214 -10.15 16.29 6.06
C GLU A 214 -8.91 16.74 6.85
N ASN A 215 -8.67 16.14 8.02
CA ASN A 215 -7.51 16.51 8.85
C ASN A 215 -6.18 16.14 8.19
N ILE A 216 -6.16 15.09 7.35
CA ILE A 216 -4.98 14.72 6.55
C ILE A 216 -4.78 15.73 5.43
N TYR A 217 -5.84 16.08 4.67
CA TYR A 217 -5.76 17.09 3.62
C TYR A 217 -5.30 18.46 4.15
N ASP A 218 -5.74 18.82 5.34
CA ASP A 218 -5.37 20.08 6.01
C ASP A 218 -3.99 20.04 6.70
N GLY A 219 -3.35 18.86 6.77
CA GLY A 219 -2.09 18.67 7.49
C GLY A 219 -2.22 18.72 9.03
N LYS A 220 -3.46 18.71 9.56
CA LYS A 220 -3.72 18.70 11.01
C LYS A 220 -3.40 17.36 11.66
N TYR A 221 -3.73 16.25 10.96
CA TYR A 221 -3.35 14.91 11.38
C TYR A 221 -1.95 14.58 10.85
N PRO A 222 -0.95 14.28 11.73
CA PRO A 222 0.44 14.26 11.30
C PRO A 222 0.89 12.98 10.60
N VAL A 223 0.15 11.86 10.78
CA VAL A 223 0.65 10.53 10.33
C VAL A 223 0.06 10.18 8.98
N TRP A 224 0.70 10.66 7.93
CA TRP A 224 0.36 10.38 6.54
C TRP A 224 1.61 10.37 5.67
N SER A 225 1.53 9.81 4.47
CA SER A 225 2.59 9.83 3.48
C SER A 225 2.02 9.82 2.07
N TYR A 226 2.87 10.15 1.10
CA TYR A 226 2.63 9.76 -0.28
C TYR A 226 2.91 8.26 -0.42
N GLU A 227 2.17 7.62 -1.30
CA GLU A 227 2.46 6.28 -1.77
C GLU A 227 3.24 6.37 -3.08
N HIS A 228 4.27 5.57 -3.19
CA HIS A 228 5.24 5.59 -4.27
C HIS A 228 5.27 4.25 -4.99
N MET A 229 5.43 4.31 -6.30
CA MET A 229 5.81 3.19 -7.15
C MET A 229 7.20 3.52 -7.73
N PHE A 230 8.24 2.79 -7.32
CA PHE A 230 9.59 3.01 -7.81
C PHE A 230 9.92 2.09 -8.98
N THR A 231 10.62 2.62 -9.99
CA THR A 231 11.21 1.84 -11.08
C THR A 231 12.72 2.07 -11.13
N ASN A 232 13.51 1.07 -11.55
CA ASN A 232 14.95 1.24 -11.72
C ASN A 232 15.26 1.87 -13.08
N GLY A 233 15.44 3.19 -13.08
CA GLY A 233 15.48 4.00 -14.28
C GLY A 233 14.11 4.17 -14.96
N PRO A 234 14.06 4.63 -16.22
CA PRO A 234 12.82 4.78 -16.97
C PRO A 234 12.07 3.45 -17.10
N PRO A 235 10.76 3.41 -16.80
CA PRO A 235 9.97 2.19 -16.91
C PRO A 235 9.78 1.74 -18.36
N SER A 236 9.55 0.45 -18.58
CA SER A 236 9.07 -0.05 -19.87
C SER A 236 7.73 0.57 -20.24
N ALA A 237 7.33 0.51 -21.51
CA ALA A 237 6.07 1.07 -21.97
C ALA A 237 4.85 0.45 -21.24
N ASP A 238 4.90 -0.86 -20.95
CA ASP A 238 3.82 -1.56 -20.25
C ASP A 238 3.75 -1.16 -18.78
N VAL A 239 4.88 -1.11 -18.08
CA VAL A 239 4.97 -0.63 -16.70
C VAL A 239 4.51 0.82 -16.61
N SER A 240 4.92 1.69 -17.54
CA SER A 240 4.50 3.09 -17.59
C SER A 240 2.97 3.21 -17.76
N ARG A 241 2.36 2.43 -18.65
CA ARG A 241 0.90 2.40 -18.83
C ARG A 241 0.16 1.94 -17.58
N PHE A 242 0.67 0.91 -16.91
CA PHE A 242 0.07 0.43 -15.68
C PHE A 242 0.18 1.47 -14.54
N ILE A 243 1.34 2.10 -14.34
CA ILE A 243 1.50 3.19 -13.35
C ILE A 243 0.54 4.35 -13.67
N ALA A 244 0.44 4.74 -14.94
CA ALA A 244 -0.48 5.78 -15.36
C ALA A 244 -1.96 5.40 -15.11
N PHE A 245 -2.33 4.13 -15.32
CA PHE A 245 -3.66 3.63 -14.99
C PHE A 245 -3.97 3.76 -13.50
N VAL A 246 -3.03 3.38 -12.62
CA VAL A 246 -3.21 3.50 -11.16
C VAL A 246 -3.35 4.96 -10.75
N THR A 247 -2.45 5.83 -11.21
CA THR A 247 -2.39 7.25 -10.81
C THR A 247 -3.57 8.08 -11.33
N SER A 248 -4.10 7.75 -12.50
CA SER A 248 -5.23 8.46 -13.10
C SER A 248 -6.60 7.98 -12.59
N ASN A 249 -6.68 6.78 -12.01
CA ASN A 249 -7.95 6.18 -11.58
C ASN A 249 -8.40 6.68 -10.21
N SER A 250 -8.86 7.94 -10.17
CA SER A 250 -9.33 8.57 -8.93
C SER A 250 -10.50 7.84 -8.26
N ALA A 251 -11.33 7.12 -9.02
CA ALA A 251 -12.45 6.36 -8.47
C ALA A 251 -11.94 5.17 -7.66
N LEU A 252 -10.97 4.44 -8.21
CA LEU A 252 -10.33 3.30 -7.53
C LEU A 252 -9.57 3.75 -6.28
N VAL A 253 -8.75 4.81 -6.39
CA VAL A 253 -8.02 5.40 -5.26
C VAL A 253 -8.96 5.69 -4.09
N LYS A 254 -10.10 6.35 -4.35
CA LYS A 254 -11.08 6.67 -3.31
C LYS A 254 -11.83 5.43 -2.78
N LYS A 255 -12.22 4.52 -3.67
CA LYS A 255 -12.93 3.27 -3.30
C LYS A 255 -12.12 2.48 -2.28
N ASP A 256 -10.81 2.40 -2.47
CA ASP A 256 -9.91 1.62 -1.63
C ASP A 256 -9.42 2.40 -0.39
N GLY A 257 -9.98 3.59 -0.14
CA GLY A 257 -9.73 4.36 1.07
C GLY A 257 -8.46 5.21 1.05
N TYR A 258 -7.91 5.48 -0.14
CA TYR A 258 -6.77 6.38 -0.32
C TYR A 258 -7.23 7.79 -0.69
N LEU A 259 -6.32 8.74 -0.56
CA LEU A 259 -6.55 10.15 -0.74
C LEU A 259 -5.88 10.65 -2.03
N LEU A 260 -6.51 11.63 -2.68
CA LEU A 260 -5.98 12.20 -3.92
C LEU A 260 -4.93 13.26 -3.62
N ILE A 261 -3.76 13.15 -4.23
CA ILE A 261 -2.65 14.12 -4.06
C ILE A 261 -3.11 15.55 -4.33
N ARG A 262 -3.92 15.77 -5.40
CA ARG A 262 -4.43 17.11 -5.76
C ARG A 262 -5.33 17.78 -4.74
N ASN A 263 -5.83 17.04 -3.74
CA ASN A 263 -6.68 17.57 -2.69
C ASN A 263 -5.88 17.98 -1.43
N MET A 264 -4.58 17.65 -1.37
CA MET A 264 -3.73 18.07 -0.28
C MET A 264 -3.60 19.59 -0.27
N LYS A 265 -3.81 20.19 0.92
CA LYS A 265 -3.63 21.63 1.16
C LYS A 265 -2.23 21.93 1.70
N VAL A 266 -1.48 20.91 2.06
CA VAL A 266 -0.09 20.99 2.50
C VAL A 266 0.80 20.22 1.52
N THR A 267 2.01 20.71 1.32
CA THR A 267 3.02 20.05 0.49
C THR A 267 4.23 19.74 1.36
N GLU A 268 4.58 18.48 1.45
CA GLU A 268 5.81 18.03 2.11
C GLU A 268 6.68 17.28 1.09
N THR A 269 7.96 17.61 1.06
CA THR A 269 8.90 17.06 0.06
C THR A 269 9.66 15.84 0.57
N ASP A 270 9.58 15.57 1.86
CA ASP A 270 10.30 14.51 2.54
C ASP A 270 9.41 13.31 2.94
N ARG A 271 8.23 13.21 2.34
CA ARG A 271 7.26 12.12 2.52
C ARG A 271 7.01 11.36 1.25
#